data_0a8516984aa0156bee698fb990c746f5
#
_entry.id   0a8516984aa0156bee698fb990c746f5
#
_cell.length_a   1.000
_cell.length_b   1.000
_cell.length_c   1.000
_cell.angle_alpha   90.00
_cell.angle_beta   90.00
_cell.angle_gamma   90.00
#
_symmetry.space_group_name_H-M   'P 1'
#
loop_
_entity.id
_entity.type
_entity.pdbx_description
1 polymer ?
#
loop_
_entity_poly.entity_id
_entity_poly.type
_entity_poly.pdbx_seq_one_letter_code
_entity_poly.pdbx_strand_id
1 'polypeptide(L)'
;FRPEPEPEAVRAAAHALAQAERPVIIAGGGVIWSGAEAELAKLAELLQIPVATSLNAKAVLPDDHPLNVGVPGTYSRWCANRIVSEADLVFFIGSHAGGQLTTNWQVPRPGIAAIQLDIDPEELGRNYPLKAALFGDAKVTLQKLKEKHLFDAAYQGQQRGRATEMWHFSHEVNFAKVAEAMAKRAWRP
;
A
#
# COMPACT_ATOMS: atom_id res chain seq x y z
N PHE A 1 13.75 16.24 -14.14
CA PHE A 1 12.62 16.99 -13.57
C PHE A 1 11.81 16.07 -12.67
N ARG A 2 11.49 16.49 -11.45
CA ARG A 2 10.70 15.78 -10.46
C ARG A 2 9.61 16.73 -9.97
N PRO A 3 8.38 16.63 -10.47
CA PRO A 3 7.31 17.50 -10.03
C PRO A 3 6.99 17.28 -8.55
N GLU A 4 6.72 18.36 -7.85
CA GLU A 4 6.32 18.36 -6.44
C GLU A 4 4.80 18.45 -6.35
N PRO A 5 4.17 17.72 -5.40
CA PRO A 5 2.73 17.84 -5.18
C PRO A 5 2.37 19.17 -4.54
N GLU A 6 1.15 19.61 -4.79
CA GLU A 6 0.59 20.77 -4.10
C GLU A 6 0.55 20.55 -2.59
N PRO A 7 0.99 21.52 -1.76
CA PRO A 7 1.02 21.37 -0.30
C PRO A 7 -0.35 21.03 0.32
N GLU A 8 -1.43 21.54 -0.25
CA GLU A 8 -2.79 21.23 0.20
C GLU A 8 -3.15 19.76 -0.02
N ALA A 9 -2.77 19.19 -1.18
CA ALA A 9 -2.97 17.79 -1.48
C ALA A 9 -2.17 16.89 -0.51
N VAL A 10 -0.96 17.29 -0.14
CA VAL A 10 -0.14 16.57 0.86
C VAL A 10 -0.84 16.58 2.23
N ARG A 11 -1.36 17.72 2.67
CA ARG A 11 -2.13 17.82 3.93
C ARG A 11 -3.39 16.99 3.90
N ALA A 12 -4.14 17.00 2.79
CA ALA A 12 -5.33 16.17 2.63
C ALA A 12 -5.01 14.68 2.68
N ALA A 13 -3.91 14.25 2.04
CA ALA A 13 -3.45 12.85 2.09
C ALA A 13 -3.04 12.44 3.51
N ALA A 14 -2.27 13.28 4.21
CA ALA A 14 -1.86 13.02 5.59
C ALA A 14 -3.08 12.92 6.52
N HIS A 15 -4.05 13.82 6.37
CA HIS A 15 -5.30 13.80 7.14
C HIS A 15 -6.11 12.54 6.88
N ALA A 16 -6.26 12.13 5.62
CA ALA A 16 -6.97 10.90 5.27
C ALA A 16 -6.29 9.66 5.85
N LEU A 17 -4.95 9.58 5.79
CA LEU A 17 -4.17 8.50 6.40
C LEU A 17 -4.32 8.48 7.92
N ALA A 18 -4.36 9.66 8.56
CA ALA A 18 -4.54 9.79 9.99
C ALA A 18 -5.92 9.32 10.48
N GLN A 19 -6.96 9.49 9.68
CA GLN A 19 -8.32 9.11 10.04
C GLN A 19 -8.66 7.65 9.72
N ALA A 20 -7.91 7.02 8.82
CA ALA A 20 -8.18 5.65 8.41
C ALA A 20 -7.93 4.67 9.55
N GLU A 21 -8.81 3.69 9.69
CA GLU A 21 -8.66 2.63 10.67
C GLU A 21 -7.78 1.49 10.17
N ARG A 22 -7.88 1.15 8.91
CA ARG A 22 -7.17 0.05 8.27
C ARG A 22 -6.64 0.47 6.91
N PRO A 23 -5.72 1.46 6.89
CA PRO A 23 -5.10 1.88 5.63
C PRO A 23 -4.20 0.79 5.08
N VAL A 24 -4.07 0.72 3.75
CA VAL A 24 -3.09 -0.11 3.06
C VAL A 24 -2.43 0.70 1.95
N ILE A 25 -1.12 0.53 1.76
CA ILE A 25 -0.40 1.06 0.61
C ILE A 25 -0.37 0.00 -0.48
N ILE A 26 -0.61 0.41 -1.72
CA ILE A 26 -0.36 -0.39 -2.92
C ILE A 26 0.71 0.32 -3.76
N ALA A 27 1.92 -0.22 -3.71
CA ALA A 27 3.06 0.31 -4.44
C ALA A 27 3.11 -0.24 -5.87
N GLY A 28 3.19 0.63 -6.85
CA GLY A 28 3.38 0.31 -8.26
C GLY A 28 4.79 0.57 -8.77
N GLY A 29 5.02 0.30 -10.04
CA GLY A 29 6.31 0.47 -10.71
C GLY A 29 6.89 1.88 -10.64
N GLY A 30 6.04 2.90 -10.49
CA GLY A 30 6.45 4.30 -10.34
C GLY A 30 7.33 4.55 -9.11
N VAL A 31 7.22 3.73 -8.07
CA VAL A 31 8.10 3.80 -6.89
C VAL A 31 9.54 3.45 -7.28
N ILE A 32 9.73 2.37 -8.06
CA ILE A 32 11.05 1.94 -8.55
C ILE A 32 11.61 2.98 -9.52
N TRP A 33 10.81 3.43 -10.48
CA TRP A 33 11.25 4.43 -11.46
C TRP A 33 11.67 5.76 -10.81
N SER A 34 11.05 6.11 -9.71
CA SER A 34 11.42 7.29 -8.93
C SER A 34 12.62 7.05 -8.00
N GLY A 35 13.03 5.80 -7.75
CA GLY A 35 14.01 5.42 -6.74
C GLY A 35 13.52 5.78 -5.33
N ALA A 36 12.25 5.50 -5.03
CA ALA A 36 11.55 5.91 -3.82
C ALA A 36 11.37 4.79 -2.79
N GLU A 37 12.07 3.66 -2.94
CA GLU A 37 11.93 2.46 -2.11
C GLU A 37 12.20 2.75 -0.63
N ALA A 38 13.29 3.50 -0.37
CA ALA A 38 13.66 3.87 1.01
C ALA A 38 12.66 4.84 1.65
N GLU A 39 12.08 5.75 0.86
CA GLU A 39 11.07 6.68 1.31
C GLU A 39 9.75 5.96 1.61
N LEU A 40 9.38 5.00 0.77
CA LEU A 40 8.20 4.15 0.98
C LEU A 40 8.34 3.33 2.27
N ALA A 41 9.47 2.63 2.45
CA ALA A 41 9.73 1.86 3.65
C ALA A 41 9.61 2.72 4.92
N LYS A 42 10.26 3.88 4.93
CA LYS A 42 10.22 4.82 6.06
C LYS A 42 8.82 5.36 6.35
N LEU A 43 8.00 5.64 5.32
CA LEU A 43 6.62 6.08 5.52
C LEU A 43 5.78 4.94 6.09
N ALA A 44 5.89 3.75 5.52
CA ALA A 44 5.17 2.56 5.99
C ALA A 44 5.52 2.23 7.45
N GLU A 45 6.81 2.27 7.82
CA GLU A 45 7.28 2.07 9.19
C GLU A 45 6.81 3.17 10.14
N LEU A 46 6.88 4.44 9.72
CA LEU A 46 6.42 5.57 10.53
C LEU A 46 4.94 5.46 10.90
N LEU A 47 4.12 5.08 9.92
CA LEU A 47 2.67 5.01 10.07
C LEU A 47 2.18 3.60 10.39
N GLN A 48 3.08 2.60 10.38
CA GLN A 48 2.74 1.19 10.58
C GLN A 48 1.64 0.70 9.63
N ILE A 49 1.80 1.03 8.33
CA ILE A 49 0.84 0.69 7.29
C ILE A 49 1.38 -0.48 6.46
N PRO A 50 0.59 -1.57 6.27
CA PRO A 50 0.98 -2.67 5.40
C PRO A 50 1.13 -2.20 3.95
N VAL A 51 2.11 -2.79 3.25
CA VAL A 51 2.43 -2.49 1.86
C VAL A 51 2.20 -3.73 1.00
N ALA A 52 1.23 -3.61 0.10
CA ALA A 52 1.07 -4.52 -1.02
C ALA A 52 1.81 -3.98 -2.24
N THR A 53 2.31 -4.85 -3.12
CA THR A 53 3.09 -4.43 -4.29
C THR A 53 2.48 -4.96 -5.57
N SER A 54 2.48 -4.17 -6.64
CA SER A 54 2.19 -4.70 -7.96
C SER A 54 3.28 -5.69 -8.40
N LEU A 55 3.01 -6.49 -9.43
CA LEU A 55 4.03 -7.38 -10.01
C LEU A 55 5.28 -6.59 -10.44
N ASN A 56 5.09 -5.40 -11.00
CA ASN A 56 6.19 -4.53 -11.45
C ASN A 56 6.97 -3.88 -10.29
N ALA A 57 6.42 -3.93 -9.07
CA ALA A 57 7.02 -3.35 -7.87
C ALA A 57 7.37 -4.41 -6.82
N LYS A 58 7.42 -5.69 -7.18
CA LYS A 58 7.60 -6.80 -6.23
C LYS A 58 8.84 -6.66 -5.33
N ALA A 59 9.90 -6.04 -5.82
CA ALA A 59 11.15 -5.87 -5.09
C ALA A 59 11.27 -4.53 -4.34
N VAL A 60 10.21 -3.73 -4.27
CA VAL A 60 10.23 -2.39 -3.65
C VAL A 60 10.42 -2.43 -2.14
N LEU A 61 10.03 -3.54 -1.51
CA LEU A 61 10.37 -3.89 -0.13
C LEU A 61 10.95 -5.30 -0.11
N PRO A 62 11.91 -5.60 0.80
CA PRO A 62 12.38 -6.96 1.03
C PRO A 62 11.22 -7.93 1.32
N ASP A 63 11.36 -9.19 0.90
CA ASP A 63 10.30 -10.20 1.12
C ASP A 63 10.08 -10.52 2.61
N ASP A 64 11.09 -10.30 3.45
CA ASP A 64 11.07 -10.48 4.90
C ASP A 64 10.70 -9.20 5.67
N HIS A 65 10.44 -8.09 4.97
CA HIS A 65 10.03 -6.86 5.63
C HIS A 65 8.68 -7.05 6.32
N PRO A 66 8.55 -6.70 7.63
CA PRO A 66 7.35 -7.00 8.42
C PRO A 66 6.05 -6.41 7.88
N LEU A 67 6.10 -5.31 7.14
CA LEU A 67 4.94 -4.68 6.54
C LEU A 67 4.67 -5.11 5.09
N ASN A 68 5.52 -5.97 4.50
CA ASN A 68 5.32 -6.47 3.14
C ASN A 68 4.29 -7.60 3.14
N VAL A 69 3.10 -7.33 2.59
CA VAL A 69 2.02 -8.34 2.49
C VAL A 69 1.97 -9.06 1.15
N GLY A 70 2.87 -8.71 0.24
CA GLY A 70 3.00 -9.34 -1.08
C GLY A 70 2.12 -8.72 -2.15
N VAL A 71 1.87 -9.48 -3.22
CA VAL A 71 1.15 -9.01 -4.41
C VAL A 71 -0.34 -9.28 -4.28
N PRO A 72 -1.24 -8.29 -4.39
CA PRO A 72 -2.69 -8.48 -4.49
C PRO A 72 -3.12 -8.69 -5.95
N GLY A 73 -4.38 -8.97 -6.16
CA GLY A 73 -4.98 -9.11 -7.49
C GLY A 73 -5.09 -10.55 -7.97
N THR A 74 -5.10 -10.73 -9.28
CA THR A 74 -5.35 -12.05 -9.92
C THR A 74 -4.23 -13.06 -9.66
N TYR A 75 -2.98 -12.61 -9.62
CA TYR A 75 -1.79 -13.45 -9.36
C TYR A 75 -1.27 -13.26 -7.94
N SER A 76 -2.17 -13.28 -6.99
CA SER A 76 -1.93 -12.80 -5.63
C SER A 76 -1.52 -13.88 -4.64
N ARG A 77 -0.98 -13.40 -3.52
CA ARG A 77 -1.07 -14.12 -2.25
C ARG A 77 -2.46 -13.88 -1.65
N TRP A 78 -3.08 -14.92 -1.12
CA TRP A 78 -4.38 -14.80 -0.46
C TRP A 78 -4.39 -13.77 0.68
N CYS A 79 -3.31 -13.70 1.48
CA CYS A 79 -3.16 -12.71 2.56
C CYS A 79 -3.16 -11.27 2.02
N ALA A 80 -2.51 -11.00 0.88
CA ALA A 80 -2.50 -9.67 0.28
C ALA A 80 -3.91 -9.24 -0.15
N ASN A 81 -4.66 -10.10 -0.84
CA ASN A 81 -6.04 -9.82 -1.22
C ASN A 81 -6.93 -9.58 0.01
N ARG A 82 -6.78 -10.38 1.06
CA ARG A 82 -7.56 -10.21 2.28
C ARG A 82 -7.29 -8.86 2.93
N ILE A 83 -6.04 -8.48 3.15
CA ILE A 83 -5.67 -7.19 3.74
C ILE A 83 -6.22 -6.03 2.90
N VAL A 84 -6.06 -6.10 1.57
CA VAL A 84 -6.58 -5.06 0.67
C VAL A 84 -8.11 -5.02 0.68
N SER A 85 -8.79 -6.15 0.78
CA SER A 85 -10.27 -6.21 0.83
C SER A 85 -10.85 -5.68 2.12
N GLU A 86 -10.15 -5.83 3.24
CA GLU A 86 -10.56 -5.38 4.57
C GLU A 86 -10.16 -3.91 4.86
N ALA A 87 -9.37 -3.30 3.97
CA ALA A 87 -8.97 -1.90 4.10
C ALA A 87 -10.17 -0.94 4.05
N ASP A 88 -10.06 0.18 4.75
CA ASP A 88 -11.00 1.31 4.69
C ASP A 88 -10.44 2.48 3.85
N LEU A 89 -9.13 2.49 3.62
CA LEU A 89 -8.44 3.45 2.77
C LEU A 89 -7.31 2.74 2.02
N VAL A 90 -7.19 3.02 0.73
CA VAL A 90 -6.07 2.52 -0.08
C VAL A 90 -5.24 3.69 -0.60
N PHE A 91 -3.92 3.62 -0.39
CA PHE A 91 -2.98 4.58 -0.95
C PHE A 91 -2.22 3.95 -2.12
N PHE A 92 -2.63 4.29 -3.34
CA PHE A 92 -1.91 3.89 -4.55
C PHE A 92 -0.73 4.81 -4.80
N ILE A 93 0.46 4.26 -4.98
CA ILE A 93 1.70 5.02 -5.21
C ILE A 93 2.35 4.54 -6.51
N GLY A 94 2.37 5.40 -7.54
CA GLY A 94 2.93 5.09 -8.86
C GLY A 94 2.30 3.84 -9.48
N SER A 95 0.98 3.75 -9.41
CA SER A 95 0.21 2.57 -9.84
C SER A 95 -1.06 2.98 -10.57
N HIS A 96 -1.24 2.42 -11.77
CA HIS A 96 -2.46 2.59 -12.58
C HIS A 96 -3.72 1.94 -11.96
N ALA A 97 -3.60 1.23 -10.83
CA ALA A 97 -4.70 0.50 -10.20
C ALA A 97 -5.50 -0.38 -11.21
N GLY A 98 -4.77 -1.05 -12.11
CA GLY A 98 -5.35 -1.81 -13.23
C GLY A 98 -6.00 -3.13 -12.82
N GLY A 99 -6.78 -3.73 -13.72
CA GLY A 99 -7.61 -4.90 -13.47
C GLY A 99 -6.87 -6.12 -12.92
N GLN A 100 -5.62 -6.39 -13.33
CA GLN A 100 -4.83 -7.51 -12.79
C GLN A 100 -4.48 -7.32 -11.31
N LEU A 101 -4.12 -6.09 -10.93
CA LEU A 101 -3.77 -5.71 -9.56
C LEU A 101 -4.99 -5.73 -8.63
N THR A 102 -6.15 -5.45 -9.19
CA THR A 102 -7.38 -5.22 -8.43
C THR A 102 -8.43 -6.33 -8.63
N THR A 103 -8.08 -7.44 -9.23
CA THR A 103 -9.02 -8.52 -9.60
C THR A 103 -10.24 -7.94 -10.34
N ASN A 104 -9.98 -7.23 -11.44
CA ASN A 104 -11.00 -6.49 -12.20
C ASN A 104 -11.83 -5.55 -11.31
N TRP A 105 -11.14 -4.74 -10.49
CA TRP A 105 -11.70 -3.74 -9.58
C TRP A 105 -12.64 -4.30 -8.50
N GLN A 106 -12.45 -5.57 -8.12
CA GLN A 106 -13.17 -6.20 -7.00
C GLN A 106 -12.38 -6.12 -5.69
N VAL A 107 -11.04 -6.01 -5.76
CA VAL A 107 -10.14 -5.91 -4.60
C VAL A 107 -9.12 -4.79 -4.84
N PRO A 108 -9.17 -3.70 -4.09
CA PRO A 108 -10.12 -3.38 -3.01
C PRO A 108 -11.57 -3.27 -3.51
N ARG A 109 -12.51 -3.31 -2.55
CA ARG A 109 -13.95 -3.25 -2.87
C ARG A 109 -14.28 -2.00 -3.71
N PRO A 110 -15.24 -2.08 -4.64
CA PRO A 110 -15.70 -0.92 -5.40
C PRO A 110 -16.13 0.23 -4.48
N GLY A 111 -15.75 1.47 -4.85
CA GLY A 111 -16.09 2.67 -4.09
C GLY A 111 -15.28 2.90 -2.82
N ILE A 112 -14.25 2.09 -2.54
CA ILE A 112 -13.32 2.36 -1.44
C ILE A 112 -12.73 3.76 -1.57
N ALA A 113 -12.55 4.45 -0.46
CA ALA A 113 -11.81 5.70 -0.42
C ALA A 113 -10.34 5.47 -0.77
N ALA A 114 -9.78 6.29 -1.65
CA ALA A 114 -8.39 6.15 -2.05
C ALA A 114 -7.63 7.47 -1.97
N ILE A 115 -6.31 7.34 -1.82
CA ILE A 115 -5.32 8.36 -2.13
C ILE A 115 -4.56 7.83 -3.34
N GLN A 116 -4.24 8.67 -4.29
CA GLN A 116 -3.41 8.28 -5.42
C GLN A 116 -2.30 9.27 -5.63
N LEU A 117 -1.07 8.75 -5.74
CA LEU A 117 0.12 9.48 -6.11
C LEU A 117 0.61 8.95 -7.44
N ASP A 118 0.59 9.80 -8.44
CA ASP A 118 1.13 9.48 -9.75
C ASP A 118 1.79 10.71 -10.41
N ILE A 119 2.74 10.45 -11.31
CA ILE A 119 3.38 11.48 -12.14
C ILE A 119 2.55 11.77 -13.41
N ASP A 120 1.62 10.87 -13.72
CA ASP A 120 0.68 11.03 -14.82
C ASP A 120 -0.67 11.56 -14.26
N PRO A 121 -1.07 12.80 -14.59
CA PRO A 121 -2.31 13.37 -14.11
C PRO A 121 -3.55 12.63 -14.63
N GLU A 122 -3.47 11.92 -15.77
CA GLU A 122 -4.59 11.17 -16.34
C GLU A 122 -4.92 9.89 -15.55
N GLU A 123 -3.99 9.40 -14.75
CA GLU A 123 -4.21 8.23 -13.89
C GLU A 123 -4.91 8.60 -12.57
N LEU A 124 -4.84 9.88 -12.15
CA LEU A 124 -5.41 10.32 -10.89
C LEU A 124 -6.95 10.27 -10.90
N GLY A 125 -7.51 9.42 -10.03
CA GLY A 125 -8.97 9.26 -9.90
C GLY A 125 -9.64 8.45 -10.99
N ARG A 126 -8.89 7.84 -11.89
CA ARG A 126 -9.43 7.10 -13.04
C ARG A 126 -10.27 5.90 -12.61
N ASN A 127 -9.86 5.18 -11.56
CA ASN A 127 -10.49 3.92 -11.18
C ASN A 127 -11.18 3.95 -9.81
N TYR A 128 -10.77 4.87 -8.92
CA TYR A 128 -11.27 4.95 -7.55
C TYR A 128 -11.56 6.39 -7.13
N PRO A 129 -12.59 6.62 -6.29
CA PRO A 129 -12.86 7.95 -5.74
C PRO A 129 -11.72 8.37 -4.79
N LEU A 130 -11.15 9.56 -5.03
CA LEU A 130 -10.00 10.04 -4.28
C LEU A 130 -10.38 10.95 -3.12
N LYS A 131 -9.80 10.69 -1.95
CA LYS A 131 -9.73 11.64 -0.82
C LYS A 131 -8.62 12.67 -1.03
N ALA A 132 -7.54 12.27 -1.69
CA ALA A 132 -6.47 13.16 -2.09
C ALA A 132 -5.81 12.67 -3.39
N ALA A 133 -5.59 13.59 -4.33
CA ALA A 133 -4.86 13.36 -5.56
C ALA A 133 -3.49 14.04 -5.46
N LEU A 134 -2.41 13.27 -5.50
CA LEU A 134 -1.05 13.74 -5.39
C LEU A 134 -0.39 13.68 -6.79
N PHE A 135 -0.44 14.77 -7.52
CA PHE A 135 0.30 14.89 -8.77
C PHE A 135 1.76 15.19 -8.45
N GLY A 136 2.67 14.24 -8.70
CA GLY A 136 4.07 14.44 -8.38
C GLY A 136 4.96 13.21 -8.51
N ASP A 137 6.26 13.44 -8.36
CA ASP A 137 7.26 12.38 -8.25
C ASP A 137 7.11 11.62 -6.93
N ALA A 138 7.15 10.30 -6.97
CA ALA A 138 6.91 9.48 -5.78
C ALA A 138 7.93 9.75 -4.66
N LYS A 139 9.23 9.88 -4.98
CA LYS A 139 10.27 10.12 -3.97
C LYS A 139 10.07 11.46 -3.26
N VAL A 140 9.90 12.53 -4.03
CA VAL A 140 9.71 13.88 -3.48
C VAL A 140 8.42 13.96 -2.64
N THR A 141 7.34 13.37 -3.13
CA THR A 141 6.06 13.35 -2.41
C THR A 141 6.14 12.58 -1.11
N LEU A 142 6.76 11.38 -1.13
CA LEU A 142 6.92 10.58 0.08
C LEU A 142 7.85 11.24 1.11
N GLN A 143 8.85 12.02 0.66
CA GLN A 143 9.67 12.83 1.56
C GLN A 143 8.83 13.88 2.29
N LYS A 144 7.92 14.56 1.58
CA LYS A 144 7.00 15.55 2.18
C LYS A 144 6.02 14.89 3.14
N LEU A 145 5.43 13.74 2.77
CA LEU A 145 4.51 13.01 3.64
C LEU A 145 5.14 12.47 4.93
N LYS A 146 6.46 12.31 4.99
CA LYS A 146 7.17 11.90 6.22
C LYS A 146 7.40 13.04 7.23
N GLU A 147 7.07 14.27 6.90
CA GLU A 147 7.25 15.40 7.80
C GLU A 147 6.35 15.21 9.05
N LYS A 148 7.00 15.08 10.21
CA LYS A 148 6.32 14.69 11.47
C LYS A 148 5.17 15.62 11.88
N HIS A 149 5.21 16.88 11.47
CA HIS A 149 4.15 17.84 11.79
C HIS A 149 2.81 17.55 11.07
N LEU A 150 2.82 16.69 10.06
CA LEU A 150 1.59 16.25 9.39
C LEU A 150 0.79 15.21 10.20
N PHE A 151 1.43 14.55 11.17
CA PHE A 151 0.83 13.52 11.98
C PHE A 151 1.04 13.82 13.46
N ASP A 152 -0.02 13.81 14.25
CA ASP A 152 0.07 13.98 15.69
C ASP A 152 0.51 12.70 16.43
N ALA A 153 0.86 12.86 17.71
CA ALA A 153 1.32 11.74 18.53
C ALA A 153 0.22 10.69 18.79
N ALA A 154 -1.06 11.09 18.80
CA ALA A 154 -2.19 10.20 19.03
C ALA A 154 -2.38 9.25 17.85
N TYR A 155 -2.23 9.73 16.63
CA TYR A 155 -2.26 8.91 15.43
C TYR A 155 -1.18 7.83 15.43
N GLN A 156 0.06 8.20 15.75
CA GLN A 156 1.18 7.25 15.79
C GLN A 156 0.96 6.12 16.80
N GLY A 157 0.32 6.41 17.94
CA GLY A 157 -0.03 5.41 18.95
C GLY A 157 -1.10 4.42 18.48
N GLN A 158 -2.14 4.91 17.79
CA GLN A 158 -3.22 4.07 17.26
C GLN A 158 -2.74 3.13 16.17
N GLN A 159 -1.86 3.58 15.29
CA GLN A 159 -1.37 2.78 14.17
C GLN A 159 -0.47 1.62 14.59
N ARG A 160 0.29 1.77 15.67
CA ARG A 160 1.15 0.68 16.20
C ARG A 160 0.35 -0.56 16.58
N GLY A 161 -0.83 -0.41 17.21
CA GLY A 161 -1.69 -1.54 17.54
C GLY A 161 -2.26 -2.23 16.30
N ARG A 162 -2.70 -1.48 15.31
CA ARG A 162 -3.36 -1.99 14.09
C ARG A 162 -2.42 -2.76 13.17
N ALA A 163 -1.23 -2.23 12.91
CA ALA A 163 -0.25 -2.90 12.06
C ALA A 163 0.23 -4.20 12.70
N THR A 164 0.33 -4.25 14.02
CA THR A 164 0.68 -5.47 14.74
C THR A 164 -0.37 -6.56 14.53
N GLU A 165 -1.66 -6.23 14.59
CA GLU A 165 -2.73 -7.20 14.32
C GLU A 165 -2.75 -7.68 12.86
N MET A 166 -2.63 -6.75 11.89
CA MET A 166 -2.55 -7.09 10.47
C MET A 166 -1.30 -7.89 10.12
N TRP A 167 -0.18 -7.59 10.78
CA TRP A 167 1.09 -8.29 10.60
C TRP A 167 1.05 -9.71 11.17
N HIS A 168 0.51 -9.92 12.36
CA HIS A 168 0.30 -11.26 12.91
C HIS A 168 -0.54 -12.11 11.95
N PHE A 169 -1.55 -11.54 11.34
CA PHE A 169 -2.35 -12.22 10.34
C PHE A 169 -1.56 -12.56 9.08
N SER A 170 -0.75 -11.65 8.55
CA SER A 170 0.08 -11.90 7.36
C SER A 170 1.17 -12.94 7.62
N HIS A 171 1.67 -13.02 8.86
CA HIS A 171 2.69 -14.01 9.29
C HIS A 171 2.10 -15.32 9.80
N GLU A 172 0.87 -15.33 10.33
CA GLU A 172 0.17 -16.58 10.69
C GLU A 172 -0.23 -17.41 9.46
N VAL A 173 -0.41 -16.77 8.31
CA VAL A 173 -0.50 -17.42 6.99
C VAL A 173 0.90 -17.76 6.44
N ASN A 174 1.91 -17.79 7.30
CA ASN A 174 3.31 -17.96 6.98
C ASN A 174 3.57 -19.26 6.21
N PHE A 175 4.52 -19.18 5.28
CA PHE A 175 5.06 -20.22 4.43
C PHE A 175 5.23 -21.59 5.10
N ALA A 176 5.49 -21.65 6.40
CA ALA A 176 5.57 -22.88 7.15
C ALA A 176 4.22 -23.62 7.18
N LYS A 177 3.11 -22.95 7.43
CA LYS A 177 1.76 -23.59 7.41
C LYS A 177 1.30 -23.89 5.98
N VAL A 178 1.64 -23.05 5.00
CA VAL A 178 1.36 -23.32 3.60
C VAL A 178 2.23 -24.44 3.08
N ALA A 179 3.51 -24.48 3.40
CA ALA A 179 4.42 -25.57 3.06
C ALA A 179 4.01 -26.88 3.73
N GLU A 180 3.59 -26.85 4.99
CA GLU A 180 3.06 -28.00 5.71
C GLU A 180 1.72 -28.49 5.12
N ALA A 181 0.83 -27.58 4.72
CA ALA A 181 -0.42 -27.92 4.04
C ALA A 181 -0.17 -28.45 2.62
N MET A 182 0.83 -27.94 1.92
CA MET A 182 1.26 -28.45 0.61
C MET A 182 1.99 -29.81 0.74
N ALA A 183 2.78 -30.02 1.77
CA ALA A 183 3.43 -31.29 2.06
C ALA A 183 2.41 -32.38 2.48
N LYS A 184 1.34 -32.00 3.20
CA LYS A 184 0.22 -32.90 3.56
C LYS A 184 -0.70 -33.21 2.36
N ARG A 185 -0.76 -32.34 1.35
CA ARG A 185 -1.31 -32.61 0.02
C ARG A 185 -0.19 -33.18 -0.86
N ALA A 186 0.38 -34.32 -0.46
CA ALA A 186 1.30 -35.00 -1.32
C ALA A 186 0.67 -35.15 -2.70
N TRP A 187 1.25 -34.49 -3.66
CA TRP A 187 1.00 -34.71 -5.07
C TRP A 187 1.15 -36.21 -5.30
N ARG A 188 0.04 -36.89 -5.46
CA ARG A 188 0.06 -38.25 -6.02
C ARG A 188 0.02 -38.08 -7.53
N PRO A 189 1.01 -38.63 -8.26
CA PRO A 189 1.01 -38.61 -9.72
C PRO A 189 -0.21 -39.34 -10.27
#